data_cc0ef17727fa8dcfcc2beb842b9e466c
#
_entry.id   cc0ef17727fa8dcfcc2beb842b9e466c
#
_cell.length_a   1.000
_cell.length_b   1.000
_cell.length_c   1.000
_cell.angle_alpha   90.00
_cell.angle_beta   90.00
_cell.angle_gamma   90.00
#
_symmetry.space_group_name_H-M   'P 1'
#
loop_
_entity.id
_entity.type
_entity.pdbx_description
1 polymer ?
#
loop_
_entity_poly.entity_id
_entity_poly.type
_entity_poly.pdbx_seq_one_letter_code
_entity_poly.pdbx_strand_id
1 'polypeptide(L)'
;MKYFLLLLTILVCPYSISHSQTTLTTFERKELNMEGRVVRYRMATIKGKSCNPAALVIYLHGGSGRGEDNQAQMRGNGIGAIYHFLVSNDINALMIVPQCPSECSWSGNEGADDMPFTPFVKRLIDHYITQTGIDTTRIYLLGASMGGAGVWHMLNDYPGTFAAALAASGGARGCDRDALLDTPVYSTYGTEEGNRKINAMLSLTAWLNEHGGEARFEALEGLRHSQATQAAFTDNRLQWVFAHRKQ
;
A
#
# COMPACT_ATOMS: atom_id res chain seq x y z
N MET A 1 -10.10 -63.59 -6.10
CA MET A 1 -9.93 -62.29 -5.44
C MET A 1 -9.31 -61.32 -6.42
N LYS A 2 -10.13 -60.37 -6.93
CA LYS A 2 -9.67 -59.33 -7.87
C LYS A 2 -9.44 -58.05 -7.08
N TYR A 3 -8.21 -57.59 -7.04
CA TYR A 3 -7.85 -56.29 -6.42
C TYR A 3 -8.18 -55.18 -7.40
N PHE A 4 -9.10 -54.29 -7.02
CA PHE A 4 -9.42 -53.05 -7.72
C PHE A 4 -8.44 -51.98 -7.24
N LEU A 5 -7.53 -51.56 -8.10
CA LEU A 5 -6.60 -50.47 -7.83
C LEU A 5 -7.33 -49.14 -8.13
N LEU A 6 -7.65 -48.40 -7.08
CA LEU A 6 -8.27 -47.06 -7.21
C LEU A 6 -7.15 -46.06 -7.48
N LEU A 7 -7.02 -45.58 -8.72
CA LEU A 7 -6.15 -44.47 -9.08
C LEU A 7 -6.80 -43.16 -8.62
N LEU A 8 -6.21 -42.59 -7.56
CA LEU A 8 -6.58 -41.23 -7.09
C LEU A 8 -5.86 -40.20 -7.98
N THR A 9 -6.53 -39.67 -9.00
CA THR A 9 -6.05 -38.53 -9.78
C THR A 9 -6.18 -37.27 -8.93
N ILE A 10 -5.04 -36.76 -8.43
CA ILE A 10 -4.97 -35.44 -7.80
C ILE A 10 -5.09 -34.40 -8.92
N LEU A 11 -6.24 -33.75 -8.98
CA LEU A 11 -6.47 -32.60 -9.84
C LEU A 11 -5.71 -31.42 -9.23
N VAL A 12 -4.47 -31.17 -9.69
CA VAL A 12 -3.72 -29.98 -9.36
C VAL A 12 -4.38 -28.82 -10.10
N CYS A 13 -5.04 -27.96 -9.35
CA CYS A 13 -5.71 -26.77 -9.89
C CYS A 13 -4.65 -25.78 -10.39
N PRO A 14 -4.60 -25.40 -11.69
CA PRO A 14 -3.55 -24.53 -12.24
C PRO A 14 -3.79 -23.02 -11.99
N TYR A 15 -4.62 -22.67 -11.01
CA TYR A 15 -5.08 -21.28 -10.83
C TYR A 15 -4.07 -20.31 -10.21
N SER A 16 -2.96 -20.79 -9.63
CA SER A 16 -2.07 -19.91 -8.84
C SER A 16 -0.97 -19.20 -9.65
N ILE A 17 -0.63 -19.67 -10.85
CA ILE A 17 0.52 -19.14 -11.61
C ILE A 17 0.11 -18.00 -12.56
N SER A 18 -1.14 -17.98 -13.02
CA SER A 18 -1.64 -17.00 -14.01
C SER A 18 -1.80 -15.58 -13.45
N HIS A 19 -2.17 -15.41 -12.17
CA HIS A 19 -2.52 -14.10 -11.61
C HIS A 19 -1.31 -13.18 -11.41
N SER A 20 -0.17 -13.70 -10.97
CA SER A 20 1.04 -12.89 -10.73
C SER A 20 1.64 -12.31 -12.02
N GLN A 21 1.66 -13.10 -13.10
CA GLN A 21 2.22 -12.66 -14.39
C GLN A 21 1.32 -11.64 -15.09
N THR A 22 0.00 -11.81 -15.04
CA THR A 22 -0.96 -10.87 -15.66
C THR A 22 -0.90 -9.50 -15.00
N THR A 23 -0.76 -9.43 -13.66
CA THR A 23 -0.64 -8.16 -12.94
C THR A 23 0.62 -7.41 -13.33
N LEU A 24 1.76 -8.11 -13.49
CA LEU A 24 3.04 -7.47 -13.84
C LEU A 24 3.03 -6.85 -15.24
N THR A 25 2.36 -7.47 -16.21
CA THR A 25 2.26 -6.97 -17.59
C THR A 25 1.31 -5.78 -17.73
N THR A 26 0.37 -5.61 -16.81
CA THR A 26 -0.60 -4.50 -16.80
C THR A 26 0.02 -3.19 -16.32
N PHE A 27 1.12 -3.24 -15.54
CA PHE A 27 1.79 -2.05 -15.03
C PHE A 27 2.91 -1.57 -15.97
N GLU A 28 2.71 -0.43 -16.61
CA GLU A 28 3.71 0.22 -17.44
C GLU A 28 4.92 0.68 -16.62
N ARG A 29 6.12 0.62 -17.21
CA ARG A 29 7.33 1.23 -16.65
C ARG A 29 7.33 2.70 -16.95
N LYS A 30 7.50 3.52 -15.93
CA LYS A 30 7.60 4.98 -16.03
C LYS A 30 8.81 5.49 -15.27
N GLU A 31 9.30 6.62 -15.72
CA GLU A 31 10.36 7.36 -15.04
C GLU A 31 10.01 8.85 -15.11
N LEU A 32 10.34 9.59 -14.06
CA LEU A 32 10.18 11.03 -14.01
C LEU A 32 11.44 11.65 -13.39
N ASN A 33 12.06 12.60 -14.10
CA ASN A 33 13.20 13.33 -13.55
C ASN A 33 12.67 14.47 -12.65
N MET A 34 13.10 14.44 -11.40
CA MET A 34 12.71 15.42 -10.38
C MET A 34 13.99 15.98 -9.75
N GLU A 35 14.33 17.20 -10.10
CA GLU A 35 15.50 17.92 -9.55
C GLU A 35 16.82 17.12 -9.66
N GLY A 36 17.04 16.48 -10.81
CA GLY A 36 18.24 15.70 -11.07
C GLY A 36 18.19 14.25 -10.56
N ARG A 37 17.12 13.85 -9.87
CA ARG A 37 16.90 12.45 -9.47
C ARG A 37 15.84 11.80 -10.35
N VAL A 38 16.13 10.61 -10.87
CA VAL A 38 15.16 9.80 -11.62
C VAL A 38 14.32 9.00 -10.64
N VAL A 39 13.02 9.32 -10.58
CA VAL A 39 12.02 8.55 -9.84
C VAL A 39 11.44 7.48 -10.75
N ARG A 40 11.69 6.22 -10.43
CA ARG A 40 11.16 5.07 -11.16
C ARG A 40 9.87 4.58 -10.52
N TYR A 41 8.89 4.25 -11.34
CA TYR A 41 7.62 3.72 -10.85
C TYR A 41 6.92 2.84 -11.88
N ARG A 42 6.01 2.03 -11.40
CA ARG A 42 5.07 1.28 -12.22
C ARG A 42 3.70 1.90 -12.11
N MET A 43 2.96 1.91 -13.23
CA MET A 43 1.67 2.55 -13.31
C MET A 43 0.66 1.69 -14.05
N ALA A 44 -0.54 1.52 -13.48
CA ALA A 44 -1.67 0.89 -14.14
C ALA A 44 -2.85 1.87 -14.20
N THR A 45 -3.48 1.96 -15.37
CA THR A 45 -4.75 2.68 -15.54
C THR A 45 -5.88 1.65 -15.48
N ILE A 46 -6.73 1.75 -14.45
CA ILE A 46 -7.92 0.92 -14.28
C ILE A 46 -9.12 1.74 -14.75
N LYS A 47 -9.83 1.20 -15.75
CA LYS A 47 -11.06 1.80 -16.29
C LYS A 47 -12.26 1.04 -15.75
N GLY A 48 -13.06 1.70 -14.91
CA GLY A 48 -14.38 1.21 -14.53
C GLY A 48 -15.44 1.61 -15.56
N LYS A 49 -16.68 1.22 -15.31
CA LYS A 49 -17.82 1.52 -16.21
C LYS A 49 -18.29 2.97 -16.14
N SER A 50 -17.96 3.69 -15.07
CA SER A 50 -18.37 5.08 -14.89
C SER A 50 -17.42 6.04 -15.64
N CYS A 51 -17.96 7.18 -16.11
CA CYS A 51 -17.17 8.27 -16.69
C CYS A 51 -16.56 9.20 -15.60
N ASN A 52 -16.60 8.82 -14.34
CA ASN A 52 -16.09 9.63 -13.24
C ASN A 52 -14.57 9.80 -13.32
N PRO A 53 -14.01 10.93 -12.85
CA PRO A 53 -12.58 11.09 -12.71
C PRO A 53 -11.94 9.96 -11.90
N ALA A 54 -10.71 9.59 -12.24
CA ALA A 54 -10.01 8.46 -11.63
C ALA A 54 -9.53 8.80 -10.21
N ALA A 55 -9.61 7.83 -9.31
CA ALA A 55 -8.89 7.88 -8.05
C ALA A 55 -7.38 7.77 -8.29
N LEU A 56 -6.56 8.39 -7.45
CA LEU A 56 -5.11 8.17 -7.43
C LEU A 56 -4.75 7.22 -6.28
N VAL A 57 -4.13 6.10 -6.60
CA VAL A 57 -3.78 5.06 -5.62
C VAL A 57 -2.27 4.87 -5.60
N ILE A 58 -1.64 5.15 -4.48
CA ILE A 58 -0.20 4.98 -4.29
C ILE A 58 0.06 3.77 -3.39
N TYR A 59 0.94 2.88 -3.84
CA TYR A 59 1.38 1.74 -3.02
C TYR A 59 2.87 1.81 -2.74
N LEU A 60 3.25 1.83 -1.46
CA LEU A 60 4.62 1.83 -0.98
C LEU A 60 5.06 0.39 -0.63
N HIS A 61 6.07 -0.11 -1.34
CA HIS A 61 6.59 -1.47 -1.16
C HIS A 61 7.43 -1.63 0.13
N GLY A 62 7.62 -2.87 0.57
CA GLY A 62 8.53 -3.22 1.66
C GLY A 62 10.01 -3.14 1.26
N GLY A 63 10.92 -3.35 2.22
CA GLY A 63 12.36 -3.21 2.02
C GLY A 63 12.95 -4.03 0.85
N SER A 64 12.39 -5.20 0.56
CA SER A 64 12.82 -6.05 -0.57
C SER A 64 12.52 -5.48 -1.96
N GLY A 65 11.70 -4.44 -2.05
CA GLY A 65 11.37 -3.76 -3.32
C GLY A 65 12.32 -2.62 -3.66
N ARG A 66 13.27 -2.26 -2.77
CA ARG A 66 14.28 -1.23 -3.05
C ARG A 66 15.13 -1.57 -4.27
N GLY A 67 15.59 -0.55 -4.97
CA GLY A 67 16.45 -0.71 -6.14
C GLY A 67 16.19 0.33 -7.22
N GLU A 68 16.84 0.14 -8.38
CA GLU A 68 16.75 1.01 -9.56
C GLU A 68 16.30 0.26 -10.83
N ASP A 69 15.88 -1.00 -10.69
CA ASP A 69 15.51 -1.87 -11.82
C ASP A 69 14.10 -1.63 -12.35
N ASN A 70 13.31 -0.79 -11.65
CA ASN A 70 11.89 -0.56 -11.91
C ASN A 70 11.09 -1.89 -12.01
N GLN A 71 11.47 -2.89 -11.18
CA GLN A 71 10.88 -4.21 -11.19
C GLN A 71 10.69 -4.81 -9.79
N ALA A 72 11.69 -4.68 -8.89
CA ALA A 72 11.67 -5.31 -7.56
C ALA A 72 10.47 -4.85 -6.72
N GLN A 73 10.04 -3.59 -6.84
CA GLN A 73 8.87 -3.06 -6.13
C GLN A 73 7.58 -3.83 -6.42
N MET A 74 7.48 -4.45 -7.59
CA MET A 74 6.29 -5.21 -8.02
C MET A 74 6.13 -6.58 -7.34
N ARG A 75 7.12 -7.01 -6.56
CA ARG A 75 7.03 -8.22 -5.73
C ARG A 75 6.24 -7.98 -4.43
N GLY A 76 5.75 -6.76 -4.22
CA GLY A 76 4.96 -6.38 -3.05
C GLY A 76 3.62 -7.14 -2.97
N ASN A 77 3.32 -7.65 -1.79
CA ASN A 77 2.19 -8.55 -1.56
C ASN A 77 0.80 -7.91 -1.76
N GLY A 78 0.69 -6.58 -1.57
CA GLY A 78 -0.58 -5.86 -1.67
C GLY A 78 -1.00 -5.49 -3.10
N ILE A 79 -0.06 -5.42 -4.05
CA ILE A 79 -0.30 -4.83 -5.37
C ILE A 79 -1.40 -5.57 -6.13
N GLY A 80 -1.31 -6.90 -6.18
CA GLY A 80 -2.30 -7.74 -6.86
C GLY A 80 -3.69 -7.62 -6.23
N ALA A 81 -3.77 -7.69 -4.90
CA ALA A 81 -5.04 -7.58 -4.16
C ALA A 81 -5.71 -6.22 -4.39
N ILE A 82 -4.95 -5.11 -4.30
CA ILE A 82 -5.46 -3.77 -4.55
C ILE A 82 -5.94 -3.63 -6.00
N TYR A 83 -5.12 -4.06 -6.97
CA TYR A 83 -5.48 -4.01 -8.39
C TYR A 83 -6.77 -4.79 -8.67
N HIS A 84 -6.88 -6.03 -8.20
CA HIS A 84 -8.06 -6.85 -8.38
C HIS A 84 -9.30 -6.26 -7.71
N PHE A 85 -9.14 -5.70 -6.51
CA PHE A 85 -10.24 -4.99 -5.83
C PHE A 85 -10.76 -3.83 -6.67
N LEU A 86 -9.88 -2.98 -7.21
CA LEU A 86 -10.27 -1.83 -8.04
C LEU A 86 -11.02 -2.27 -9.31
N VAL A 87 -10.52 -3.32 -9.98
CA VAL A 87 -11.16 -3.88 -11.18
C VAL A 87 -12.53 -4.50 -10.86
N SER A 88 -12.61 -5.32 -9.80
CA SER A 88 -13.84 -6.04 -9.43
C SER A 88 -14.95 -5.13 -8.93
N ASN A 89 -14.60 -3.95 -8.41
CA ASN A 89 -15.55 -2.95 -7.93
C ASN A 89 -15.80 -1.81 -8.93
N ASP A 90 -15.37 -1.94 -10.18
CA ASP A 90 -15.57 -0.94 -11.24
C ASP A 90 -15.04 0.47 -10.85
N ILE A 91 -13.93 0.53 -10.10
CA ILE A 91 -13.35 1.79 -9.65
C ILE A 91 -12.38 2.33 -10.70
N ASN A 92 -12.68 3.49 -11.30
CA ASN A 92 -11.70 4.23 -12.10
C ASN A 92 -10.53 4.63 -11.22
N ALA A 93 -9.32 4.21 -11.57
CA ALA A 93 -8.13 4.54 -10.80
C ALA A 93 -6.86 4.60 -11.66
N LEU A 94 -5.95 5.46 -11.25
CA LEU A 94 -4.56 5.43 -11.62
C LEU A 94 -3.77 4.87 -10.44
N MET A 95 -3.25 3.65 -10.57
CA MET A 95 -2.46 3.01 -9.51
C MET A 95 -0.97 3.15 -9.80
N ILE A 96 -0.24 3.73 -8.86
CA ILE A 96 1.20 4.02 -8.96
C ILE A 96 1.96 3.27 -7.87
N VAL A 97 3.03 2.60 -8.27
CA VAL A 97 3.96 1.86 -7.40
C VAL A 97 5.35 2.42 -7.60
N PRO A 98 5.76 3.47 -6.86
CA PRO A 98 7.11 4.00 -6.94
C PRO A 98 8.13 3.00 -6.41
N GLN A 99 9.37 3.08 -6.92
CA GLN A 99 10.50 2.32 -6.40
C GLN A 99 11.38 3.22 -5.55
N CYS A 100 11.53 2.87 -4.28
CA CYS A 100 12.49 3.50 -3.38
C CYS A 100 13.91 3.02 -3.74
N PRO A 101 14.87 3.92 -3.98
CA PRO A 101 16.25 3.56 -4.25
C PRO A 101 16.90 2.75 -3.12
N SER A 102 17.99 2.04 -3.45
CA SER A 102 18.67 1.14 -2.50
C SER A 102 19.25 1.89 -1.30
N GLU A 103 19.72 3.12 -1.52
CA GLU A 103 20.31 4.00 -0.51
C GLU A 103 19.27 4.81 0.30
N CYS A 104 17.97 4.65 0.01
CA CYS A 104 16.89 5.37 0.66
C CYS A 104 15.96 4.43 1.41
N SER A 105 15.18 4.99 2.34
CA SER A 105 13.91 4.40 2.79
C SER A 105 12.76 5.40 2.61
N TRP A 106 11.53 4.94 2.83
CA TRP A 106 10.41 5.89 2.73
C TRP A 106 10.50 6.99 3.79
N SER A 107 10.87 6.63 5.02
CA SER A 107 10.88 7.55 6.19
C SER A 107 12.22 8.21 6.47
N GLY A 108 13.33 7.71 5.90
CA GLY A 108 14.68 8.15 6.25
C GLY A 108 15.16 7.73 7.66
N ASN A 109 14.51 6.73 8.29
CA ASN A 109 14.76 6.36 9.67
C ASN A 109 15.26 4.91 9.84
N GLU A 110 15.72 4.25 8.77
CA GLU A 110 16.18 2.86 8.82
C GLU A 110 17.71 2.70 8.96
N GLY A 111 18.47 3.80 8.89
CA GLY A 111 19.93 3.81 9.05
C GLY A 111 20.50 5.22 9.19
N ALA A 112 21.77 5.34 9.60
CA ALA A 112 22.40 6.63 9.89
C ALA A 112 22.53 7.57 8.68
N ASP A 113 22.61 7.00 7.47
CA ASP A 113 22.76 7.73 6.19
C ASP A 113 21.51 7.61 5.30
N ASP A 114 20.40 7.13 5.88
CA ASP A 114 19.19 6.84 5.14
C ASP A 114 18.41 8.12 4.83
N MET A 115 18.21 8.38 3.54
CA MET A 115 17.49 9.58 3.09
C MET A 115 16.00 9.27 2.90
N PRO A 116 15.08 10.17 3.35
CA PRO A 116 13.67 10.00 3.12
C PRO A 116 13.32 10.12 1.64
N PHE A 117 12.57 9.16 1.12
CA PHE A 117 12.10 9.18 -0.26
C PHE A 117 10.64 9.68 -0.40
N THR A 118 9.94 9.90 0.72
CA THR A 118 8.58 10.47 0.74
C THR A 118 8.45 11.82 0.02
N PRO A 119 9.43 12.74 0.02
CA PRO A 119 9.31 14.00 -0.75
C PRO A 119 9.16 13.75 -2.26
N PHE A 120 9.83 12.75 -2.80
CA PHE A 120 9.70 12.41 -4.22
C PHE A 120 8.37 11.73 -4.55
N VAL A 121 7.82 10.94 -3.61
CA VAL A 121 6.46 10.40 -3.71
C VAL A 121 5.43 11.53 -3.72
N LYS A 122 5.58 12.53 -2.85
CA LYS A 122 4.69 13.70 -2.83
C LYS A 122 4.71 14.46 -4.16
N ARG A 123 5.89 14.72 -4.71
CA ARG A 123 6.03 15.37 -6.03
C ARG A 123 5.42 14.53 -7.15
N LEU A 124 5.53 13.20 -7.08
CA LEU A 124 4.90 12.32 -8.05
C LEU A 124 3.37 12.42 -7.96
N ILE A 125 2.81 12.48 -6.74
CA ILE A 125 1.38 12.74 -6.52
C ILE A 125 1.00 14.11 -7.12
N ASP A 126 1.74 15.18 -6.80
CA ASP A 126 1.48 16.53 -7.30
C ASP A 126 1.51 16.60 -8.83
N HIS A 127 2.45 15.89 -9.47
CA HIS A 127 2.50 15.78 -10.92
C HIS A 127 1.20 15.20 -11.51
N TYR A 128 0.64 14.16 -10.87
CA TYR A 128 -0.56 13.50 -11.41
C TYR A 128 -1.87 14.24 -11.07
N ILE A 129 -1.99 14.88 -9.92
CA ILE A 129 -3.21 15.65 -9.56
C ILE A 129 -3.39 16.90 -10.42
N THR A 130 -2.35 17.42 -11.06
CA THR A 130 -2.45 18.52 -12.02
C THR A 130 -2.97 18.08 -13.39
N GLN A 131 -2.99 16.78 -13.66
CA GLN A 131 -3.51 16.25 -14.91
C GLN A 131 -5.04 16.17 -14.89
N THR A 132 -5.64 16.38 -16.05
CA THR A 132 -7.11 16.25 -16.18
C THR A 132 -7.52 14.79 -15.97
N GLY A 133 -8.62 14.58 -15.24
CA GLY A 133 -9.21 13.26 -15.05
C GLY A 133 -8.88 12.57 -13.72
N ILE A 134 -8.12 13.23 -12.81
CA ILE A 134 -7.93 12.75 -11.43
C ILE A 134 -8.91 13.47 -10.49
N ASP A 135 -9.58 12.69 -9.65
CA ASP A 135 -10.40 13.18 -8.54
C ASP A 135 -9.51 13.42 -7.32
N THR A 136 -9.18 14.66 -7.05
CA THR A 136 -8.29 15.05 -5.93
C THR A 136 -8.89 14.79 -4.55
N THR A 137 -10.19 14.48 -4.46
CA THR A 137 -10.83 14.03 -3.22
C THR A 137 -10.64 12.53 -2.98
N ARG A 138 -10.07 11.79 -3.94
CA ARG A 138 -9.89 10.34 -3.92
C ARG A 138 -8.43 9.93 -4.13
N ILE A 139 -7.55 10.41 -3.26
CA ILE A 139 -6.13 10.03 -3.23
C ILE A 139 -5.93 9.06 -2.07
N TYR A 140 -5.48 7.85 -2.36
CA TYR A 140 -5.31 6.79 -1.36
C TYR A 140 -3.87 6.35 -1.27
N LEU A 141 -3.41 6.08 -0.04
CA LEU A 141 -2.06 5.65 0.24
C LEU A 141 -2.06 4.30 0.97
N LEU A 142 -1.40 3.31 0.39
CA LEU A 142 -1.30 1.99 0.98
C LEU A 142 0.18 1.56 1.01
N GLY A 143 0.55 0.73 1.98
CA GLY A 143 1.93 0.25 2.05
C GLY A 143 2.13 -0.88 3.03
N ALA A 144 3.22 -1.64 2.84
CA ALA A 144 3.55 -2.80 3.66
C ALA A 144 4.99 -2.76 4.19
N SER A 145 5.19 -3.16 5.45
CA SER A 145 6.51 -3.23 6.10
C SER A 145 7.18 -1.84 6.12
N MET A 146 8.35 -1.68 5.50
CA MET A 146 8.97 -0.37 5.26
C MET A 146 7.97 0.61 4.62
N GLY A 147 7.15 0.16 3.65
CA GLY A 147 6.09 0.96 3.04
C GLY A 147 4.95 1.29 4.00
N GLY A 148 4.64 0.42 4.96
CA GLY A 148 3.69 0.73 6.04
C GLY A 148 4.19 1.85 6.96
N ALA A 149 5.48 1.86 7.30
CA ALA A 149 6.11 2.99 8.00
C ALA A 149 6.08 4.26 7.11
N GLY A 150 6.37 4.11 5.81
CA GLY A 150 6.27 5.20 4.84
C GLY A 150 4.88 5.82 4.74
N VAL A 151 3.81 5.01 4.91
CA VAL A 151 2.44 5.54 4.98
C VAL A 151 2.31 6.53 6.14
N TRP A 152 2.71 6.15 7.34
CA TRP A 152 2.63 7.04 8.51
C TRP A 152 3.41 8.34 8.33
N HIS A 153 4.63 8.25 7.76
CA HIS A 153 5.45 9.45 7.49
C HIS A 153 4.83 10.33 6.41
N MET A 154 4.22 9.75 5.37
CA MET A 154 3.49 10.55 4.38
C MET A 154 2.28 11.27 4.98
N LEU A 155 1.54 10.63 5.91
CA LEU A 155 0.44 11.29 6.63
C LEU A 155 0.95 12.42 7.53
N ASN A 156 2.09 12.19 8.22
CA ASN A 156 2.74 13.17 9.08
C ASN A 156 3.23 14.40 8.32
N ASP A 157 3.95 14.17 7.21
CA ASP A 157 4.64 15.24 6.49
C ASP A 157 3.71 16.00 5.54
N TYR A 158 2.60 15.39 5.13
CA TYR A 158 1.66 15.93 4.13
C TYR A 158 0.21 15.74 4.58
N PRO A 159 -0.20 16.33 5.73
CA PRO A 159 -1.58 16.23 6.23
C PRO A 159 -2.58 16.75 5.18
N GLY A 160 -3.80 16.23 5.18
CA GLY A 160 -4.85 16.61 4.24
C GLY A 160 -4.64 16.19 2.78
N THR A 161 -3.55 15.46 2.47
CA THR A 161 -3.29 14.98 1.10
C THR A 161 -4.18 13.79 0.72
N PHE A 162 -4.40 12.87 1.65
CA PHE A 162 -5.03 11.58 1.37
C PHE A 162 -6.48 11.51 1.87
N ALA A 163 -7.32 10.81 1.12
CA ALA A 163 -8.69 10.48 1.52
C ALA A 163 -8.73 9.40 2.60
N ALA A 164 -7.86 8.41 2.50
CA ALA A 164 -7.62 7.39 3.51
C ALA A 164 -6.31 6.65 3.23
N ALA A 165 -5.84 5.91 4.24
CA ALA A 165 -4.60 5.13 4.14
C ALA A 165 -4.72 3.73 4.75
N LEU A 166 -3.84 2.79 4.30
CA LEU A 166 -3.66 1.47 4.91
C LEU A 166 -2.17 1.20 5.15
N ALA A 167 -1.80 1.02 6.42
CA ALA A 167 -0.44 0.74 6.87
C ALA A 167 -0.33 -0.70 7.40
N ALA A 168 0.26 -1.61 6.61
CA ALA A 168 0.45 -3.01 6.99
C ALA A 168 1.83 -3.22 7.62
N SER A 169 1.88 -3.68 8.86
CA SER A 169 3.11 -4.06 9.60
C SER A 169 4.21 -2.98 9.57
N GLY A 170 3.82 -1.71 9.61
CA GLY A 170 4.69 -0.54 9.67
C GLY A 170 4.23 0.44 10.74
N GLY A 171 5.16 0.98 11.54
CA GLY A 171 4.84 1.85 12.68
C GLY A 171 5.01 3.34 12.42
N ALA A 172 4.36 4.15 13.23
CA ALA A 172 4.37 5.62 13.20
C ALA A 172 5.48 6.23 14.07
N ARG A 173 6.66 5.59 14.11
CA ARG A 173 7.75 6.06 14.95
C ARG A 173 8.26 7.42 14.47
N GLY A 174 8.28 8.41 15.37
CA GLY A 174 8.76 9.76 15.06
C GLY A 174 7.69 10.66 14.39
N CYS A 175 6.48 10.17 14.18
CA CYS A 175 5.38 10.98 13.69
C CYS A 175 4.73 11.79 14.83
N ASP A 176 4.29 13.01 14.48
CA ASP A 176 3.43 13.82 15.32
C ASP A 176 1.99 13.31 15.23
N ARG A 177 1.38 13.03 16.38
CA ARG A 177 0.01 12.50 16.44
C ARG A 177 -1.02 13.47 15.89
N ASP A 178 -0.84 14.77 16.12
CA ASP A 178 -1.77 15.79 15.65
C ASP A 178 -1.81 15.86 14.13
N ALA A 179 -0.67 15.66 13.44
CA ALA A 179 -0.59 15.62 12.00
C ALA A 179 -1.31 14.39 11.39
N LEU A 180 -1.54 13.34 12.18
CA LEU A 180 -2.20 12.11 11.72
C LEU A 180 -3.74 12.17 11.81
N LEU A 181 -4.32 13.22 12.41
CA LEU A 181 -5.75 13.35 12.63
C LEU A 181 -6.55 13.56 11.33
N ASP A 182 -5.94 14.20 10.33
CA ASP A 182 -6.63 14.61 9.10
C ASP A 182 -6.96 13.47 8.14
N THR A 183 -6.35 12.29 8.33
CA THR A 183 -6.51 11.19 7.36
C THR A 183 -7.01 9.91 8.04
N PRO A 184 -8.19 9.39 7.65
CA PRO A 184 -8.64 8.08 8.07
C PRO A 184 -7.59 7.00 7.77
N VAL A 185 -7.21 6.20 8.77
CA VAL A 185 -6.14 5.20 8.62
C VAL A 185 -6.54 3.83 9.15
N TYR A 186 -6.34 2.80 8.33
CA TYR A 186 -6.41 1.40 8.75
C TYR A 186 -5.00 0.85 8.93
N SER A 187 -4.69 0.25 10.07
CA SER A 187 -3.39 -0.38 10.29
C SER A 187 -3.52 -1.84 10.73
N THR A 188 -2.53 -2.66 10.40
CA THR A 188 -2.49 -4.08 10.78
C THR A 188 -1.11 -4.47 11.25
N TYR A 189 -1.05 -5.44 12.19
CA TYR A 189 0.17 -6.15 12.56
C TYR A 189 -0.17 -7.62 12.81
N GLY A 190 0.76 -8.53 12.55
CA GLY A 190 0.67 -9.90 13.01
C GLY A 190 0.94 -10.00 14.52
N THR A 191 0.22 -10.85 15.25
CA THR A 191 0.44 -11.01 16.70
C THR A 191 1.83 -11.55 17.02
N GLU A 192 2.44 -12.32 16.12
CA GLU A 192 3.81 -12.81 16.24
C GLU A 192 4.91 -11.77 15.95
N GLU A 193 4.53 -10.51 15.65
CA GLU A 193 5.50 -9.41 15.47
C GLU A 193 5.89 -8.74 16.79
N GLY A 194 5.24 -9.11 17.89
CA GLY A 194 5.58 -8.73 19.26
C GLY A 194 4.65 -7.69 19.87
N ASN A 195 4.34 -7.92 21.16
CA ASN A 195 3.36 -7.15 21.91
C ASN A 195 3.66 -5.65 21.98
N ARG A 196 4.94 -5.24 21.94
CA ARG A 196 5.32 -3.81 21.96
C ARG A 196 4.76 -3.07 20.74
N LYS A 197 4.83 -3.67 19.55
CA LYS A 197 4.30 -3.07 18.31
C LYS A 197 2.78 -3.01 18.35
N ILE A 198 2.13 -4.09 18.78
CA ILE A 198 0.68 -4.18 18.94
C ILE A 198 0.17 -3.11 19.90
N ASN A 199 0.75 -3.03 21.11
CA ASN A 199 0.34 -2.07 22.12
C ASN A 199 0.58 -0.61 21.69
N ALA A 200 1.66 -0.34 20.96
CA ALA A 200 1.92 0.98 20.41
C ALA A 200 0.84 1.39 19.40
N MET A 201 0.42 0.48 18.51
CA MET A 201 -0.64 0.76 17.54
C MET A 201 -2.02 0.85 18.18
N LEU A 202 -2.35 0.01 19.17
CA LEU A 202 -3.57 0.14 19.95
C LEU A 202 -3.66 1.50 20.64
N SER A 203 -2.57 1.93 21.29
CA SER A 203 -2.51 3.23 21.98
C SER A 203 -2.63 4.40 21.00
N LEU A 204 -1.97 4.33 19.83
CA LEU A 204 -2.07 5.37 18.81
C LEU A 204 -3.48 5.44 18.24
N THR A 205 -4.08 4.29 17.90
CA THR A 205 -5.44 4.22 17.36
C THR A 205 -6.47 4.77 18.34
N ALA A 206 -6.36 4.42 19.62
CA ALA A 206 -7.23 4.96 20.67
C ALA A 206 -7.10 6.48 20.76
N TRP A 207 -5.87 6.98 20.84
CA TRP A 207 -5.60 8.40 20.92
C TRP A 207 -6.17 9.18 19.71
N LEU A 208 -5.94 8.69 18.48
CA LEU A 208 -6.46 9.34 17.26
C LEU A 208 -7.99 9.44 17.31
N ASN A 209 -8.68 8.36 17.68
CA ASN A 209 -10.15 8.35 17.76
C ASN A 209 -10.69 9.26 18.88
N GLU A 210 -9.98 9.38 20.00
CA GLU A 210 -10.34 10.27 21.11
C GLU A 210 -10.15 11.77 20.75
N HIS A 211 -9.28 12.07 19.77
CA HIS A 211 -8.97 13.45 19.37
C HIS A 211 -9.61 13.85 18.03
N GLY A 212 -10.60 13.11 17.55
CA GLY A 212 -11.39 13.47 16.38
C GLY A 212 -10.87 12.92 15.04
N GLY A 213 -9.81 12.12 15.05
CA GLY A 213 -9.38 11.35 13.88
C GLY A 213 -10.24 10.10 13.69
N GLU A 214 -10.01 9.38 12.58
CA GLU A 214 -10.63 8.09 12.31
C GLU A 214 -9.55 7.04 12.08
N ALA A 215 -9.35 6.13 13.03
CA ALA A 215 -8.32 5.11 12.96
C ALA A 215 -8.88 3.71 13.29
N ARG A 216 -8.40 2.70 12.56
CA ARG A 216 -8.66 1.28 12.85
C ARG A 216 -7.35 0.53 12.96
N PHE A 217 -7.30 -0.38 13.91
CA PHE A 217 -6.19 -1.32 14.06
C PHE A 217 -6.70 -2.73 14.21
N GLU A 218 -6.04 -3.66 13.52
CA GLU A 218 -6.33 -5.09 13.63
C GLU A 218 -5.04 -5.89 13.84
N ALA A 219 -5.01 -6.66 14.93
CA ALA A 219 -3.98 -7.65 15.19
C ALA A 219 -4.37 -8.96 14.49
N LEU A 220 -3.54 -9.39 13.53
CA LEU A 220 -3.76 -10.60 12.73
C LEU A 220 -3.20 -11.81 13.49
N GLU A 221 -4.11 -12.63 14.02
CA GLU A 221 -3.79 -13.72 14.95
C GLU A 221 -2.85 -14.77 14.34
N GLY A 222 -1.78 -15.14 15.06
CA GLY A 222 -0.81 -16.16 14.69
C GLY A 222 0.10 -15.81 13.52
N LEU A 223 0.02 -14.58 12.98
CA LEU A 223 0.79 -14.21 11.80
C LEU A 223 2.11 -13.53 12.18
N ARG A 224 3.18 -13.96 11.50
CA ARG A 224 4.50 -13.32 11.49
C ARG A 224 4.50 -12.19 10.42
N HIS A 225 5.53 -11.35 10.46
CA HIS A 225 5.68 -10.17 9.62
C HIS A 225 5.36 -10.40 8.13
N SER A 226 5.97 -11.39 7.47
CA SER A 226 5.73 -11.65 6.04
C SER A 226 4.30 -12.12 5.76
N GLN A 227 3.71 -12.92 6.64
CA GLN A 227 2.33 -13.40 6.53
C GLN A 227 1.33 -12.25 6.77
N ALA A 228 1.60 -11.41 7.78
CA ALA A 228 0.76 -10.26 8.10
C ALA A 228 0.73 -9.24 6.97
N THR A 229 1.88 -8.94 6.34
CA THR A 229 1.94 -8.04 5.17
C THR A 229 1.20 -8.60 3.95
N GLN A 230 1.13 -9.92 3.79
CA GLN A 230 0.34 -10.57 2.73
C GLN A 230 -1.16 -10.52 3.04
N ALA A 231 -1.54 -10.80 4.28
CA ALA A 231 -2.94 -10.87 4.71
C ALA A 231 -3.60 -9.50 4.95
N ALA A 232 -2.85 -8.40 4.85
CA ALA A 232 -3.36 -7.06 5.18
C ALA A 232 -4.39 -6.53 4.18
N PHE A 233 -4.27 -6.87 2.89
CA PHE A 233 -5.04 -6.24 1.81
C PHE A 233 -6.25 -7.09 1.42
N THR A 234 -7.17 -7.29 2.36
CA THR A 234 -8.45 -7.99 2.12
C THR A 234 -9.52 -7.04 1.57
N ASP A 235 -10.53 -7.60 0.90
CA ASP A 235 -11.63 -6.82 0.34
C ASP A 235 -12.33 -5.93 1.37
N ASN A 236 -12.57 -6.42 2.59
CA ASN A 236 -13.22 -5.64 3.65
C ASN A 236 -12.39 -4.40 4.06
N ARG A 237 -11.07 -4.53 4.19
CA ARG A 237 -10.19 -3.41 4.54
C ARG A 237 -10.03 -2.44 3.37
N LEU A 238 -9.91 -2.96 2.14
CA LEU A 238 -9.87 -2.15 0.93
C LEU A 238 -11.19 -1.41 0.71
N GLN A 239 -12.33 -2.06 0.95
CA GLN A 239 -13.64 -1.41 0.91
C GLN A 239 -13.73 -0.25 1.89
N TRP A 240 -13.23 -0.43 3.13
CA TRP A 240 -13.18 0.66 4.09
C TRP A 240 -12.30 1.82 3.60
N VAL A 241 -11.09 1.55 3.09
CA VAL A 241 -10.19 2.59 2.56
C VAL A 241 -10.85 3.36 1.42
N PHE A 242 -11.37 2.65 0.41
CA PHE A 242 -11.91 3.27 -0.80
C PHE A 242 -13.31 3.89 -0.64
N ALA A 243 -13.96 3.71 0.52
CA ALA A 243 -15.22 4.38 0.86
C ALA A 243 -15.03 5.86 1.26
N HIS A 244 -13.81 6.26 1.66
CA HIS A 244 -13.53 7.61 2.11
C HIS A 244 -13.29 8.57 0.94
N ARG A 245 -13.60 9.85 1.20
CA ARG A 245 -13.27 11.00 0.34
C ARG A 245 -12.77 12.14 1.21
N LYS A 246 -11.84 12.95 0.70
CA LYS A 246 -11.50 14.20 1.37
C LYS A 246 -12.71 15.14 1.35
N GLN A 247 -12.90 15.83 2.42
CA GLN A 247 -13.86 16.92 2.52
C GLN A 247 -13.33 18.18 1.84
#